data_5c30734fba9a6ee633858e9142274242
#
_entry.id   5c30734fba9a6ee633858e9142274242
#
_cell.length_a   1.000
_cell.length_b   1.000
_cell.length_c   1.000
_cell.angle_alpha   90.00
_cell.angle_beta   90.00
_cell.angle_gamma   90.00
#
_symmetry.space_group_name_H-M   'P 1'
#
loop_
_entity.id
_entity.type
_entity.pdbx_description
1 polymer ?
#
loop_
_entity_poly.entity_id
_entity_poly.type
_entity_poly.pdbx_seq_one_letter_code
_entity_poly.pdbx_strand_id
1 'polypeptide(L)'
;GTVETVEAATGLSLFKLHMDACRGILPEIVPQPRQFCVRKILAAPEPLVLNADMRTLAGTITDIPHPGTMFEEGEVMFSVLGCGASRAEAFTSLDKHITDAIQHIKA
;
A
#
# COMPACT_ATOMS: atom_id res chain seq x y z
N GLY A 1 2.40 0.74 4.63
CA GLY A 1 2.33 1.98 5.36
C GLY A 1 2.88 3.16 4.59
N THR A 2 3.19 4.20 5.30
CA THR A 2 3.69 5.45 4.70
C THR A 2 5.03 5.24 3.98
N VAL A 3 5.91 4.40 4.54
CA VAL A 3 7.23 4.10 3.97
C VAL A 3 7.08 3.49 2.58
N GLU A 4 6.23 2.50 2.41
CA GLU A 4 5.99 1.84 1.14
C GLU A 4 5.43 2.81 0.09
N THR A 5 4.58 3.74 0.51
CA THR A 5 4.02 4.76 -0.38
C THR A 5 5.11 5.69 -0.91
N VAL A 6 6.00 6.16 -0.04
CA VAL A 6 7.13 7.02 -0.43
C VAL A 6 8.10 6.26 -1.33
N GLU A 7 8.42 5.02 -0.99
CA GLU A 7 9.31 4.20 -1.82
C GLU A 7 8.71 3.94 -3.20
N ALA A 8 7.40 3.68 -3.28
CA ALA A 8 6.70 3.51 -4.56
C ALA A 8 6.75 4.78 -5.40
N ALA A 9 6.55 5.95 -4.79
CA ALA A 9 6.56 7.23 -5.50
C ALA A 9 7.95 7.63 -5.99
N THR A 10 8.99 7.36 -5.20
CA THR A 10 10.36 7.81 -5.48
C THR A 10 11.24 6.73 -6.12
N GLY A 11 10.87 5.46 -5.97
CA GLY A 11 11.69 4.33 -6.41
C GLY A 11 12.94 4.11 -5.56
N LEU A 12 12.98 4.67 -4.36
CA LEU A 12 14.14 4.60 -3.46
C LEU A 12 13.84 3.68 -2.28
N SER A 13 14.90 3.10 -1.73
CA SER A 13 14.84 2.38 -0.47
C SER A 13 15.12 3.36 0.68
N LEU A 14 14.11 3.64 1.50
CA LEU A 14 14.28 4.51 2.67
C LEU A 14 15.21 3.87 3.70
N PHE A 15 15.18 2.55 3.82
CA PHE A 15 16.10 1.83 4.70
C PHE A 15 17.56 2.06 4.30
N LYS A 16 17.86 1.96 2.99
CA LYS A 16 19.20 2.21 2.48
C LYS A 16 19.64 3.65 2.73
N LEU A 17 18.77 4.63 2.47
CA LEU A 17 19.06 6.04 2.74
C LEU A 17 19.35 6.27 4.21
N HIS A 18 18.59 5.64 5.11
CA HIS A 18 18.82 5.74 6.54
C HIS A 18 20.18 5.15 6.93
N MET A 19 20.53 3.97 6.43
CA MET A 19 21.82 3.35 6.70
C MET A 19 22.98 4.17 6.17
N ASP A 20 22.84 4.74 4.98
CA ASP A 20 23.86 5.61 4.39
C ASP A 20 24.04 6.87 5.23
N ALA A 21 22.97 7.49 5.69
CA ALA A 21 23.00 8.66 6.55
C ALA A 21 23.73 8.37 7.89
N CYS A 22 23.49 7.19 8.47
CA CYS A 22 24.21 6.75 9.68
C CYS A 22 25.72 6.60 9.47
N ARG A 23 26.15 6.37 8.23
CA ARG A 23 27.57 6.31 7.84
C ARG A 23 28.13 7.64 7.36
N GLY A 24 27.33 8.71 7.43
CA GLY A 24 27.73 10.03 6.92
C GLY A 24 27.64 10.17 5.42
N ILE A 25 26.99 9.24 4.72
CA ILE A 25 26.79 9.30 3.28
C ILE A 25 25.43 9.91 2.98
N LEU A 26 25.40 10.97 2.19
CA LEU A 26 24.17 11.62 1.74
C LEU A 26 24.01 11.42 0.22
N PRO A 27 22.76 11.36 -0.29
CA PRO A 27 22.57 11.26 -1.73
C PRO A 27 23.10 12.51 -2.44
N GLU A 28 23.78 12.33 -3.56
CA GLU A 28 24.34 13.43 -4.36
C GLU A 28 23.25 14.30 -4.99
N ILE A 29 22.12 13.69 -5.30
CA ILE A 29 20.97 14.35 -5.93
C ILE A 29 19.79 14.21 -5.02
N VAL A 30 19.02 15.30 -4.83
CA VAL A 30 17.76 15.26 -4.09
C VAL A 30 16.80 14.30 -4.81
N PRO A 31 16.30 13.26 -4.12
CA PRO A 31 15.37 12.32 -4.73
C PRO A 31 14.12 13.03 -5.25
N GLN A 32 13.72 12.71 -6.48
CA GLN A 32 12.52 13.24 -7.09
C GLN A 32 11.47 12.14 -7.24
N PRO A 33 10.21 12.43 -7.01
CA PRO A 33 9.14 11.45 -7.24
C PRO A 33 9.11 11.02 -8.70
N ARG A 34 8.99 9.70 -8.93
CA ARG A 34 8.86 9.12 -10.28
C ARG A 34 7.41 9.06 -10.72
N GLN A 35 6.49 9.00 -9.77
CA GLN A 35 5.07 8.84 -10.03
C GLN A 35 4.27 9.32 -8.82
N PHE A 36 2.98 9.52 -9.03
CA PHE A 36 2.04 9.80 -7.94
C PHE A 36 1.57 8.49 -7.35
N CYS A 37 1.57 8.39 -6.01
CA CYS A 37 1.04 7.23 -5.32
C CYS A 37 0.06 7.69 -4.23
N VAL A 38 -1.05 6.98 -4.12
CA VAL A 38 -2.06 7.21 -3.09
C VAL A 38 -2.33 5.92 -2.35
N ARG A 39 -2.60 6.03 -1.07
CA ARG A 39 -2.91 4.90 -0.22
C ARG A 39 -4.24 5.14 0.49
N LYS A 40 -5.08 4.12 0.52
CA LYS A 40 -6.32 4.17 1.28
C LYS A 40 -6.36 3.01 2.28
N ILE A 41 -6.67 3.34 3.51
CA ILE A 41 -6.88 2.36 4.57
C ILE A 41 -8.33 1.89 4.48
N LEU A 42 -8.53 0.57 4.39
CA LEU A 42 -9.86 -0.02 4.37
C LEU A 42 -10.21 -0.61 5.73
N ALA A 43 -11.36 -0.19 6.25
CA ALA A 43 -11.92 -0.72 7.48
C ALA A 43 -13.04 -1.71 7.18
N ALA A 44 -13.28 -2.66 8.10
CA ALA A 44 -14.36 -3.61 7.96
C ALA A 44 -15.72 -2.88 8.08
N PRO A 45 -16.62 -3.01 7.08
CA PRO A 45 -17.94 -2.37 7.13
C PRO A 45 -18.89 -3.04 8.12
N GLU A 46 -18.59 -4.27 8.48
CA GLU A 46 -19.37 -5.08 9.43
C GLU A 46 -18.43 -6.13 10.03
N PRO A 47 -18.78 -6.78 11.14
CA PRO A 47 -17.98 -7.87 11.67
C PRO A 47 -17.85 -8.98 10.62
N LEU A 48 -16.60 -9.39 10.34
CA LEU A 48 -16.34 -10.43 9.35
C LEU A 48 -15.09 -11.22 9.68
N VAL A 49 -14.99 -12.41 9.08
CA VAL A 49 -13.78 -13.24 9.11
C VAL A 49 -13.20 -13.24 7.69
N LEU A 50 -11.97 -12.81 7.55
CA LEU A 50 -11.28 -12.75 6.26
C LEU A 50 -10.59 -14.08 6.01
N ASN A 51 -11.23 -14.94 5.21
CA ASN A 51 -10.69 -16.27 4.88
C ASN A 51 -9.88 -16.30 3.58
N ALA A 52 -10.00 -15.26 2.75
CA ALA A 52 -9.28 -15.17 1.48
C ALA A 52 -7.77 -15.00 1.70
N ASP A 53 -6.97 -15.64 0.85
CA ASP A 53 -5.53 -15.44 0.84
C ASP A 53 -5.23 -14.15 0.07
N MET A 54 -4.92 -13.07 0.81
CA MET A 54 -4.67 -11.75 0.24
C MET A 54 -3.25 -11.60 -0.31
N ARG A 55 -2.37 -12.60 -0.13
CA ARG A 55 -0.99 -12.54 -0.62
C ARG A 55 -0.90 -12.48 -2.13
N THR A 56 -1.92 -12.98 -2.83
CA THR A 56 -1.99 -12.90 -4.29
C THR A 56 -2.12 -11.46 -4.80
N LEU A 57 -2.52 -10.53 -3.93
CA LEU A 57 -2.63 -9.11 -4.23
C LEU A 57 -1.42 -8.30 -3.72
N ALA A 58 -0.36 -8.97 -3.31
CA ALA A 58 0.87 -8.30 -2.88
C ALA A 58 1.36 -7.34 -3.97
N GLY A 59 1.75 -6.14 -3.57
CA GLY A 59 2.11 -5.06 -4.50
C GLY A 59 0.99 -4.06 -4.73
N THR A 60 -0.28 -4.48 -4.60
CA THR A 60 -1.43 -3.56 -4.66
C THR A 60 -2.02 -3.29 -3.28
N ILE A 61 -1.78 -4.16 -2.31
CA ILE A 61 -2.18 -3.96 -0.92
C ILE A 61 -0.97 -4.08 0.01
N THR A 62 -1.05 -3.43 1.16
CA THR A 62 -0.04 -3.49 2.22
C THR A 62 -0.72 -3.88 3.53
N ASP A 63 0.07 -4.24 4.54
CA ASP A 63 -0.44 -4.71 5.85
C ASP A 63 -1.35 -5.93 5.67
N ILE A 64 -0.88 -6.92 4.91
CA ILE A 64 -1.67 -8.09 4.50
C ILE A 64 -2.04 -8.93 5.73
N PRO A 65 -3.34 -9.15 6.00
CA PRO A 65 -3.76 -10.01 7.11
C PRO A 65 -3.61 -11.49 6.77
N HIS A 66 -3.44 -12.31 7.81
CA HIS A 66 -3.45 -13.76 7.64
C HIS A 66 -4.87 -14.28 7.36
N PRO A 67 -5.02 -15.34 6.54
CA PRO A 67 -6.32 -15.98 6.35
C PRO A 67 -6.93 -16.43 7.69
N GLY A 68 -8.21 -16.20 7.85
CA GLY A 68 -8.93 -16.54 9.09
C GLY A 68 -8.91 -15.44 10.16
N THR A 69 -8.32 -14.28 9.87
CA THR A 69 -8.33 -13.16 10.79
C THR A 69 -9.75 -12.60 10.94
N MET A 70 -10.18 -12.37 12.18
CA MET A 70 -11.47 -11.77 12.49
C MET A 70 -11.34 -10.26 12.60
N PHE A 71 -12.32 -9.53 12.03
CA PHE A 71 -12.39 -8.08 12.14
C PHE A 71 -13.76 -7.68 12.70
N GLU A 72 -13.76 -6.71 13.62
CA GLU A 72 -14.97 -6.04 14.08
C GLU A 72 -15.25 -4.84 13.17
N GLU A 73 -16.50 -4.34 13.23
CA GLU A 73 -16.88 -3.16 12.47
C GLU A 73 -15.95 -1.98 12.81
N GLY A 74 -15.42 -1.33 11.78
CA GLY A 74 -14.52 -0.20 11.92
C GLY A 74 -13.05 -0.54 12.12
N GLU A 75 -12.71 -1.81 12.33
CA GLU A 75 -11.30 -2.20 12.41
C GLU A 75 -10.62 -2.13 11.04
N VAL A 76 -9.37 -1.68 11.03
CA VAL A 76 -8.57 -1.61 9.81
C VAL A 76 -8.20 -3.02 9.35
N MET A 77 -8.55 -3.35 8.11
CA MET A 77 -8.22 -4.64 7.51
C MET A 77 -6.86 -4.63 6.82
N PHE A 78 -6.67 -3.71 5.90
CA PHE A 78 -5.43 -3.55 5.14
C PHE A 78 -5.46 -2.19 4.43
N SER A 79 -4.35 -1.85 3.78
CA SER A 79 -4.26 -0.63 2.96
C SER A 79 -4.12 -0.99 1.49
N VAL A 80 -4.67 -0.16 0.61
CA VAL A 80 -4.59 -0.34 -0.84
C VAL A 80 -3.76 0.80 -1.42
N LEU A 81 -2.87 0.47 -2.34
CA LEU A 81 -1.97 1.40 -3.01
C LEU A 81 -2.37 1.56 -4.47
N GLY A 82 -2.42 2.80 -4.94
CA GLY A 82 -2.60 3.13 -6.35
C GLY A 82 -1.54 4.12 -6.79
N CYS A 83 -0.93 3.89 -7.94
CA CYS A 83 0.12 4.75 -8.49
C CYS A 83 -0.15 5.05 -9.96
N GLY A 84 0.33 6.20 -10.43
CA GLY A 84 0.19 6.60 -11.83
C GLY A 84 1.06 7.82 -12.15
N ALA A 85 1.13 8.16 -13.43
CA ALA A 85 1.92 9.31 -13.91
C ALA A 85 1.30 10.64 -13.52
N SER A 86 0.02 10.66 -13.16
CA SER A 86 -0.69 11.84 -12.66
C SER A 86 -1.51 11.48 -11.44
N ARG A 87 -1.97 12.49 -10.71
CA ARG A 87 -2.86 12.28 -9.57
C ARG A 87 -4.14 11.55 -9.99
N ALA A 88 -4.73 11.94 -11.11
CA ALA A 88 -5.95 11.31 -11.63
C ALA A 88 -5.72 9.83 -11.94
N GLU A 89 -4.59 9.49 -12.57
CA GLU A 89 -4.23 8.10 -12.86
C GLU A 89 -3.99 7.30 -11.58
N ALA A 90 -3.36 7.90 -10.57
CA ALA A 90 -3.15 7.25 -9.27
C ALA A 90 -4.47 6.90 -8.60
N PHE A 91 -5.45 7.80 -8.61
CA PHE A 91 -6.79 7.54 -8.05
C PHE A 91 -7.56 6.50 -8.86
N THR A 92 -7.45 6.49 -10.18
CA THR A 92 -8.05 5.48 -11.04
C THR A 92 -7.48 4.09 -10.72
N SER A 93 -6.17 4.01 -10.59
CA SER A 93 -5.47 2.78 -10.20
C SER A 93 -5.91 2.32 -8.80
N LEU A 94 -6.02 3.25 -7.85
CA LEU A 94 -6.49 2.95 -6.50
C LEU A 94 -7.90 2.34 -6.52
N ASP A 95 -8.83 2.95 -7.24
CA ASP A 95 -10.22 2.46 -7.34
C ASP A 95 -10.27 1.06 -7.94
N LYS A 96 -9.47 0.80 -8.96
CA LYS A 96 -9.36 -0.54 -9.56
C LYS A 96 -8.86 -1.57 -8.54
N HIS A 97 -7.80 -1.23 -7.82
CA HIS A 97 -7.22 -2.12 -6.83
C HIS A 97 -8.17 -2.38 -5.65
N ILE A 98 -8.95 -1.36 -5.24
CA ILE A 98 -9.98 -1.52 -4.20
C ILE A 98 -11.06 -2.49 -4.70
N THR A 99 -11.53 -2.32 -5.93
CA THR A 99 -12.55 -3.21 -6.53
C THR A 99 -12.02 -4.65 -6.60
N ASP A 100 -10.80 -4.85 -7.06
CA ASP A 100 -10.17 -6.16 -7.16
C ASP A 100 -10.04 -6.81 -5.76
N ALA A 101 -9.64 -6.05 -4.75
CA ALA A 101 -9.52 -6.54 -3.39
C ALA A 101 -10.87 -6.97 -2.82
N ILE A 102 -11.93 -6.17 -3.02
CA ILE A 102 -13.28 -6.49 -2.54
C ILE A 102 -13.81 -7.74 -3.24
N GLN A 103 -13.60 -7.87 -4.55
CA GLN A 103 -14.02 -9.06 -5.28
C GLN A 103 -13.30 -10.31 -4.80
N HIS A 104 -12.01 -10.19 -4.50
CA HIS A 104 -11.21 -11.29 -3.97
C HIS A 104 -11.73 -11.77 -2.61
N ILE A 105 -12.15 -10.85 -1.75
CA ILE A 105 -12.73 -11.18 -0.44
C ILE A 105 -14.07 -11.91 -0.59
N LYS A 106 -14.88 -11.52 -1.59
CA LYS A 106 -16.19 -12.10 -1.84
C LYS A 106 -16.14 -13.42 -2.61
N ALA A 107 -15.03 -13.73 -3.22
CA ALA A 107 -14.86 -14.95 -4.01
C ALA A 107 -14.86 -16.23 -3.18
#